data_7bfedc8b45e4e1e78063328f947ccd48
#
_entry.id   7bfedc8b45e4e1e78063328f947ccd48
#
_cell.length_a   1.000
_cell.length_b   1.000
_cell.length_c   1.000
_cell.angle_alpha   90.00
_cell.angle_beta   90.00
_cell.angle_gamma   90.00
#
_symmetry.space_group_name_H-M   'P 1'
#
loop_
_entity.id
_entity.type
_entity.pdbx_description
1 polymer ?
#
loop_
_entity_poly.entity_id
_entity_poly.type
_entity_poly.pdbx_seq_one_letter_code
_entity_poly.pdbx_strand_id
1 'polypeptide(L)'
;DLMDIMLQDSAHIQESDAEWKNRKAERSGAPRVEPLYTIEDAQRVSQYMTTCEYNQPLDLCEGVRVEFVDAGHLLGSASILVTATEGGITKQIVFSGDIGNVDQPIIRDPTYLTGADYVVMESTYGDRNHTEVWSYTDDLAKIIDETIAKGGNVVIPSFAVGRTQELLYFIREIKDKGMVKSDPDFPVYIDSPLAKKATTIFTGDLRGYLDEAALELVQDGTHMFNFTNLRMTETSEESKMLNMDPTPKVIISASGMCDAGRIRHHLKHNLWRPECTVVFVGYQGEGTLGRTLLEGVKSVKLFGEEIAVHAQIVNFQGLSSHADRNHLLSWIQAIQAPKPQHVFVVHGDREVAPFFAKTIQGLGFTAHAPQYTEVYDLIADKVTEPGYLPERKARTTGGMRASAAYERLVAVGNMLMESIKRSRGRDNKSLARFADQLRQLLEKWES
;
A
#
# COMPACT_ATOMS: atom_id res chain seq x y z
N ASP A 1 -9.87 2.02 -17.00
CA ASP A 1 -10.72 2.85 -16.11
C ASP A 1 -10.17 2.98 -14.69
N LEU A 2 -9.84 1.87 -13.95
CA LEU A 2 -9.30 1.98 -12.59
C LEU A 2 -7.98 2.73 -12.54
N MET A 3 -7.03 2.43 -13.43
CA MET A 3 -5.75 3.12 -13.48
C MET A 3 -5.92 4.64 -13.67
N ASP A 4 -6.85 5.07 -14.52
CA ASP A 4 -7.11 6.48 -14.77
C ASP A 4 -7.59 7.21 -13.51
N ILE A 5 -8.59 6.69 -12.80
CA ILE A 5 -9.08 7.31 -11.57
C ILE A 5 -8.06 7.28 -10.44
N MET A 6 -7.23 6.23 -10.36
CA MET A 6 -6.19 6.10 -9.33
C MET A 6 -5.03 7.07 -9.56
N LEU A 7 -4.57 7.23 -10.80
CA LEU A 7 -3.51 8.19 -11.14
C LEU A 7 -3.94 9.63 -10.86
N GLN A 8 -5.19 9.99 -11.22
CA GLN A 8 -5.72 11.33 -10.96
C GLN A 8 -5.89 11.59 -9.46
N ASP A 9 -6.36 10.63 -8.68
CA ASP A 9 -6.49 10.75 -7.21
C ASP A 9 -5.12 10.92 -6.54
N SER A 10 -4.14 10.11 -6.94
CA SER A 10 -2.77 10.23 -6.45
C SER A 10 -2.14 11.58 -6.80
N ALA A 11 -2.34 12.08 -8.02
CA ALA A 11 -1.90 13.41 -8.43
C ALA A 11 -2.53 14.51 -7.56
N HIS A 12 -3.85 14.44 -7.34
CA HIS A 12 -4.56 15.39 -6.50
C HIS A 12 -4.02 15.42 -5.05
N ILE A 13 -3.73 14.25 -4.47
CA ILE A 13 -3.12 14.17 -3.14
C ILE A 13 -1.74 14.82 -3.13
N GLN A 14 -0.90 14.57 -4.13
CA GLN A 14 0.45 15.13 -4.23
C GLN A 14 0.43 16.65 -4.42
N GLU A 15 -0.44 17.17 -5.26
CA GLU A 15 -0.62 18.63 -5.45
C GLU A 15 -1.08 19.28 -4.14
N SER A 16 -2.08 18.70 -3.47
CA SER A 16 -2.58 19.20 -2.18
C SER A 16 -1.50 19.21 -1.10
N ASP A 17 -0.68 18.16 -1.05
CA ASP A 17 0.46 18.05 -0.13
C ASP A 17 1.55 19.09 -0.43
N ALA A 18 1.87 19.29 -1.71
CA ALA A 18 2.83 20.29 -2.15
C ALA A 18 2.35 21.71 -1.80
N GLU A 19 1.09 22.03 -2.07
CA GLU A 19 0.49 23.30 -1.70
C GLU A 19 0.53 23.55 -0.20
N TRP A 20 0.18 22.53 0.61
CA TRP A 20 0.21 22.66 2.06
C TRP A 20 1.64 22.88 2.59
N LYS A 21 2.63 22.16 2.06
CA LYS A 21 4.05 22.37 2.39
C LYS A 21 4.51 23.76 1.97
N ASN A 22 4.10 24.23 0.79
CA ASN A 22 4.47 25.54 0.25
C ASN A 22 3.89 26.71 1.06
N ARG A 23 2.63 26.58 1.51
CA ARG A 23 2.03 27.56 2.45
C ARG A 23 2.79 27.65 3.78
N LYS A 24 3.39 26.56 4.25
CA LYS A 24 4.28 26.56 5.42
C LYS A 24 5.66 27.13 5.09
N ALA A 25 6.20 26.79 3.93
CA ALA A 25 7.49 27.27 3.44
C ALA A 25 7.53 28.79 3.30
N GLU A 26 6.45 29.41 2.80
CA GLU A 26 6.31 30.88 2.73
C GLU A 26 6.52 31.57 4.09
N ARG A 27 6.06 30.94 5.17
CA ARG A 27 6.22 31.48 6.53
C ARG A 27 7.59 31.20 7.15
N SER A 28 8.29 30.17 6.69
CA SER A 28 9.58 29.72 7.24
C SER A 28 10.78 30.07 6.37
N GLY A 29 10.57 30.60 5.14
CA GLY A 29 11.63 30.83 4.17
C GLY A 29 12.24 29.55 3.57
N ALA A 30 11.56 28.40 3.71
CA ALA A 30 12.01 27.14 3.14
C ALA A 30 11.78 27.10 1.61
N PRO A 31 12.55 26.33 0.83
CA PRO A 31 12.33 26.18 -0.60
C PRO A 31 10.96 25.56 -0.91
N ARG A 32 10.39 25.94 -2.04
CA ARG A 32 9.14 25.35 -2.54
C ARG A 32 9.35 23.90 -2.96
N VAL A 33 8.30 23.10 -2.80
CA VAL A 33 8.25 21.68 -3.20
C VAL A 33 7.27 21.56 -4.36
N GLU A 34 7.62 20.79 -5.37
CA GLU A 34 6.74 20.44 -6.49
C GLU A 34 6.19 19.02 -6.29
N PRO A 35 4.96 18.73 -6.79
CA PRO A 35 4.46 17.36 -6.82
C PRO A 35 5.32 16.52 -7.77
N LEU A 36 5.35 15.19 -7.59
CA LEU A 36 6.07 14.29 -8.51
C LEU A 36 5.44 14.30 -9.91
N TYR A 37 4.14 14.44 -9.99
CA TYR A 37 3.35 14.65 -11.20
C TYR A 37 2.03 15.34 -10.85
N THR A 38 1.42 15.99 -11.84
CA THR A 38 0.20 16.78 -11.70
C THR A 38 -1.02 15.99 -12.19
N ILE A 39 -2.23 16.51 -11.92
CA ILE A 39 -3.48 15.98 -12.49
C ILE A 39 -3.43 16.04 -14.02
N GLU A 40 -2.84 17.08 -14.62
CA GLU A 40 -2.69 17.19 -16.07
C GLU A 40 -1.78 16.06 -16.62
N ASP A 41 -0.68 15.77 -15.95
CA ASP A 41 0.20 14.65 -16.32
C ASP A 41 -0.55 13.32 -16.24
N ALA A 42 -1.30 13.07 -15.16
CA ALA A 42 -2.11 11.88 -15.00
C ALA A 42 -3.15 11.71 -16.12
N GLN A 43 -3.86 12.78 -16.50
CA GLN A 43 -4.83 12.78 -17.59
C GLN A 43 -4.19 12.50 -18.96
N ARG A 44 -2.96 12.97 -19.17
CA ARG A 44 -2.22 12.71 -20.41
C ARG A 44 -1.81 11.25 -20.59
N VAL A 45 -1.61 10.51 -19.51
CA VAL A 45 -1.24 9.09 -19.58
C VAL A 45 -2.28 8.28 -20.34
N SER A 46 -3.57 8.58 -20.21
CA SER A 46 -4.64 7.86 -20.89
C SER A 46 -4.49 7.82 -22.42
N GLN A 47 -3.81 8.82 -23.01
CA GLN A 47 -3.55 8.90 -24.45
C GLN A 47 -2.52 7.86 -24.94
N TYR A 48 -1.73 7.29 -24.03
CA TYR A 48 -0.70 6.30 -24.33
C TYR A 48 -1.10 4.88 -23.90
N MET A 49 -2.31 4.72 -23.37
CA MET A 49 -2.79 3.43 -22.89
C MET A 49 -3.33 2.59 -24.04
N THR A 50 -2.90 1.33 -24.07
CA THR A 50 -3.48 0.29 -24.94
C THR A 50 -4.01 -0.81 -24.03
N THR A 51 -5.26 -1.23 -24.25
CA THR A 51 -5.86 -2.34 -23.52
C THR A 51 -5.43 -3.67 -24.12
N CYS A 52 -5.28 -4.68 -23.27
CA CYS A 52 -5.03 -6.07 -23.69
C CYS A 52 -5.89 -7.01 -22.85
N GLU A 53 -6.08 -8.23 -23.35
CA GLU A 53 -6.79 -9.29 -22.65
C GLU A 53 -5.82 -10.20 -21.91
N TYR A 54 -6.28 -10.88 -20.85
CA TYR A 54 -5.51 -11.92 -20.19
C TYR A 54 -5.23 -13.11 -21.12
N ASN A 55 -4.08 -13.75 -20.91
CA ASN A 55 -3.65 -14.96 -21.62
C ASN A 55 -3.50 -14.75 -23.14
N GLN A 56 -3.29 -13.51 -23.58
CA GLN A 56 -3.02 -13.18 -24.96
C GLN A 56 -1.63 -12.56 -25.10
N PRO A 57 -0.70 -13.23 -25.81
CA PRO A 57 0.63 -12.68 -26.04
C PRO A 57 0.58 -11.41 -26.89
N LEU A 58 1.32 -10.39 -26.48
CA LEU A 58 1.44 -9.10 -27.15
C LEU A 58 2.93 -8.82 -27.47
N ASP A 59 3.25 -8.62 -28.74
CA ASP A 59 4.58 -8.18 -29.16
C ASP A 59 4.71 -6.66 -28.93
N LEU A 60 5.59 -6.26 -28.01
CA LEU A 60 5.82 -4.84 -27.69
C LEU A 60 6.79 -4.19 -28.66
N CYS A 61 7.87 -4.90 -29.00
CA CYS A 61 8.88 -4.51 -29.99
C CYS A 61 9.63 -5.76 -30.45
N GLU A 62 10.57 -5.60 -31.41
CA GLU A 62 11.42 -6.69 -31.85
C GLU A 62 12.13 -7.36 -30.68
N GLY A 63 11.95 -8.66 -30.54
CA GLY A 63 12.55 -9.48 -29.49
C GLY A 63 11.88 -9.39 -28.11
N VAL A 64 10.79 -8.62 -27.94
CA VAL A 64 10.09 -8.53 -26.63
C VAL A 64 8.60 -8.80 -26.79
N ARG A 65 8.16 -9.86 -26.13
CA ARG A 65 6.75 -10.28 -26.06
C ARG A 65 6.32 -10.34 -24.59
N VAL A 66 5.09 -9.92 -24.30
CA VAL A 66 4.50 -9.99 -22.96
C VAL A 66 3.16 -10.72 -23.00
N GLU A 67 2.82 -11.35 -21.89
CA GLU A 67 1.51 -11.94 -21.65
C GLU A 67 1.08 -11.60 -20.23
N PHE A 68 -0.16 -11.15 -20.07
CA PHE A 68 -0.75 -10.81 -18.79
C PHE A 68 -1.63 -11.97 -18.32
N VAL A 69 -1.43 -12.40 -17.07
CA VAL A 69 -2.17 -13.50 -16.47
C VAL A 69 -2.81 -12.96 -15.18
N ASP A 70 -4.08 -13.29 -14.95
CA ASP A 70 -4.81 -12.78 -13.80
C ASP A 70 -4.09 -13.10 -12.48
N ALA A 71 -3.72 -12.07 -11.74
CA ALA A 71 -3.05 -12.21 -10.45
C ALA A 71 -4.04 -12.34 -9.27
N GLY A 72 -5.34 -12.16 -9.48
CA GLY A 72 -6.40 -12.33 -8.48
C GLY A 72 -6.33 -11.38 -7.28
N HIS A 73 -5.53 -10.31 -7.36
CA HIS A 73 -5.31 -9.38 -6.25
C HIS A 73 -6.30 -8.22 -6.22
N LEU A 74 -6.49 -7.60 -7.38
CA LEU A 74 -7.45 -6.53 -7.63
C LEU A 74 -8.05 -6.72 -9.03
N LEU A 75 -9.17 -6.07 -9.31
CA LEU A 75 -9.76 -6.06 -10.64
C LEU A 75 -8.74 -5.53 -11.67
N GLY A 76 -8.35 -6.39 -12.60
CA GLY A 76 -7.37 -6.08 -13.63
C GLY A 76 -5.90 -6.22 -13.21
N SER A 77 -5.61 -6.75 -12.01
CA SER A 77 -4.24 -7.08 -11.60
C SER A 77 -3.68 -8.24 -12.42
N ALA A 78 -2.38 -8.21 -12.69
CA ALA A 78 -1.75 -9.23 -13.52
C ALA A 78 -0.36 -9.64 -13.04
N SER A 79 -0.09 -10.93 -13.12
CA SER A 79 1.26 -11.43 -13.29
C SER A 79 1.68 -11.29 -14.75
N ILE A 80 2.92 -10.92 -15.02
CA ILE A 80 3.41 -10.60 -16.36
C ILE A 80 4.50 -11.60 -16.74
N LEU A 81 4.25 -12.37 -17.81
CA LEU A 81 5.28 -13.18 -18.46
C LEU A 81 5.94 -12.35 -19.57
N VAL A 82 7.22 -12.08 -19.43
CA VAL A 82 8.04 -11.40 -20.45
C VAL A 82 8.91 -12.43 -21.13
N THR A 83 8.81 -12.53 -22.46
CA THR A 83 9.73 -13.30 -23.31
C THR A 83 10.64 -12.32 -24.02
N ALA A 84 11.93 -12.34 -23.69
CA ALA A 84 12.95 -11.45 -24.27
C ALA A 84 13.95 -12.27 -25.09
N THR A 85 14.20 -11.84 -26.33
CA THR A 85 15.16 -12.47 -27.26
C THR A 85 16.19 -11.44 -27.70
N GLU A 86 17.46 -11.69 -27.41
CA GLU A 86 18.58 -10.87 -27.83
C GLU A 86 19.75 -11.76 -28.24
N GLY A 87 20.39 -11.46 -29.38
CA GLY A 87 21.54 -12.23 -29.88
C GLY A 87 21.26 -13.72 -30.12
N GLY A 88 20.02 -14.10 -30.38
CA GLY A 88 19.59 -15.51 -30.59
C GLY A 88 19.34 -16.28 -29.26
N ILE A 89 19.46 -15.61 -28.11
CA ILE A 89 19.15 -16.19 -26.79
C ILE A 89 17.78 -15.69 -26.36
N THR A 90 16.88 -16.61 -26.00
CA THR A 90 15.56 -16.28 -25.45
C THR A 90 15.51 -16.61 -23.97
N LYS A 91 14.96 -15.69 -23.17
CA LYS A 91 14.70 -15.86 -21.75
C LYS A 91 13.24 -15.50 -21.41
N GLN A 92 12.64 -16.27 -20.54
CA GLN A 92 11.32 -16.03 -19.99
C GLN A 92 11.43 -15.56 -18.53
N ILE A 93 10.82 -14.42 -18.25
CA ILE A 93 10.84 -13.79 -16.91
C ILE A 93 9.40 -13.57 -16.49
N VAL A 94 9.03 -14.08 -15.31
CA VAL A 94 7.74 -13.80 -14.69
C VAL A 94 7.90 -12.73 -13.63
N PHE A 95 7.11 -11.67 -13.73
CA PHE A 95 6.88 -10.70 -12.67
C PHE A 95 5.52 -11.02 -12.04
N SER A 96 5.51 -11.40 -10.76
CA SER A 96 4.26 -11.81 -10.11
C SER A 96 3.22 -10.68 -10.03
N GLY A 97 3.67 -9.42 -9.97
CA GLY A 97 2.83 -8.38 -9.37
C GLY A 97 2.50 -8.75 -7.93
N ASP A 98 1.44 -8.17 -7.40
CA ASP A 98 0.87 -8.58 -6.12
C ASP A 98 -0.04 -9.79 -6.37
N ILE A 99 0.27 -10.92 -5.73
CA ILE A 99 -0.48 -12.18 -5.89
C ILE A 99 -1.70 -12.15 -4.96
N GLY A 100 -2.85 -12.42 -5.52
CA GLY A 100 -4.12 -12.44 -4.78
C GLY A 100 -4.22 -13.57 -3.77
N ASN A 101 -5.01 -13.33 -2.73
CA ASN A 101 -5.45 -14.39 -1.83
C ASN A 101 -6.53 -15.22 -2.55
N VAL A 102 -6.72 -16.47 -2.13
CA VAL A 102 -7.75 -17.36 -2.67
C VAL A 102 -9.07 -17.21 -1.92
N ASP A 103 -10.17 -17.63 -2.52
CA ASP A 103 -11.51 -17.59 -1.97
C ASP A 103 -11.94 -16.18 -1.53
N GLN A 104 -11.42 -15.13 -2.18
CA GLN A 104 -11.87 -13.76 -1.96
C GLN A 104 -13.14 -13.51 -2.77
N PRO A 105 -14.13 -12.76 -2.21
CA PRO A 105 -15.35 -12.49 -2.94
C PRO A 105 -15.11 -11.54 -4.13
N ILE A 106 -15.98 -11.60 -5.11
CA ILE A 106 -16.10 -10.70 -6.27
C ILE A 106 -15.18 -11.07 -7.42
N ILE A 107 -13.88 -11.25 -7.20
CA ILE A 107 -12.91 -11.52 -8.27
C ILE A 107 -12.41 -12.96 -8.20
N ARG A 108 -11.91 -13.45 -9.34
CA ARG A 108 -11.36 -14.80 -9.43
C ARG A 108 -10.07 -14.96 -8.65
N ASP A 109 -9.78 -16.19 -8.26
CA ASP A 109 -8.50 -16.60 -7.73
C ASP A 109 -7.34 -16.38 -8.72
N PRO A 110 -6.09 -16.25 -8.21
CA PRO A 110 -4.91 -16.12 -9.06
C PRO A 110 -4.76 -17.28 -10.04
N THR A 111 -4.45 -16.98 -11.28
CA THR A 111 -4.04 -17.99 -12.26
C THR A 111 -2.55 -18.26 -12.13
N TYR A 112 -2.17 -19.52 -12.00
CA TYR A 112 -0.78 -19.90 -11.83
C TYR A 112 -0.08 -20.16 -13.16
N LEU A 113 1.08 -19.53 -13.35
CA LEU A 113 1.98 -19.79 -14.46
C LEU A 113 2.73 -21.13 -14.24
N THR A 114 3.08 -21.81 -15.33
CA THR A 114 3.66 -23.17 -15.25
C THR A 114 5.15 -23.23 -15.51
N GLY A 115 5.75 -22.19 -16.10
CA GLY A 115 7.18 -22.19 -16.42
C GLY A 115 7.73 -20.80 -16.69
N ALA A 116 9.01 -20.59 -16.30
CA ALA A 116 9.81 -19.43 -16.63
C ALA A 116 11.29 -19.70 -16.31
N ASP A 117 12.21 -18.99 -16.97
CA ASP A 117 13.64 -19.05 -16.64
C ASP A 117 13.97 -18.28 -15.35
N TYR A 118 13.28 -17.16 -15.15
CA TYR A 118 13.45 -16.27 -13.98
C TYR A 118 12.10 -15.83 -13.42
N VAL A 119 12.07 -15.62 -12.11
CA VAL A 119 10.87 -15.15 -11.41
C VAL A 119 11.23 -13.99 -10.50
N VAL A 120 10.47 -12.91 -10.60
CA VAL A 120 10.48 -11.79 -9.66
C VAL A 120 9.14 -11.82 -8.95
N MET A 121 9.12 -12.15 -7.65
CA MET A 121 7.88 -12.35 -6.91
C MET A 121 7.79 -11.53 -5.62
N GLU A 122 6.56 -11.20 -5.25
CA GLU A 122 6.24 -10.53 -4.00
C GLU A 122 6.53 -11.40 -2.76
N SER A 123 6.55 -10.75 -1.59
CA SER A 123 6.74 -11.41 -0.30
C SER A 123 6.01 -10.74 0.87
N THR A 124 4.91 -10.03 0.61
CA THR A 124 4.18 -9.25 1.63
C THR A 124 3.86 -10.07 2.88
N TYR A 125 3.38 -11.28 2.72
CA TYR A 125 3.11 -12.24 3.80
C TYR A 125 4.04 -13.48 3.76
N GLY A 126 5.24 -13.35 3.24
CA GLY A 126 6.21 -14.44 3.12
C GLY A 126 6.64 -15.08 4.45
N ASP A 127 6.36 -14.45 5.59
CA ASP A 127 6.71 -14.91 6.93
C ASP A 127 5.54 -15.56 7.70
N ARG A 128 4.29 -15.43 7.24
CA ARG A 128 3.10 -15.88 7.97
C ARG A 128 1.95 -16.25 7.07
N ASN A 129 1.04 -17.06 7.63
CA ASN A 129 -0.25 -17.37 7.01
C ASN A 129 -1.33 -16.43 7.57
N HIS A 130 -2.41 -16.27 6.81
CA HIS A 130 -3.61 -15.62 7.31
C HIS A 130 -4.26 -16.48 8.39
N THR A 131 -4.90 -15.81 9.34
CA THR A 131 -5.72 -16.51 10.31
C THR A 131 -6.95 -17.06 9.58
N GLU A 132 -7.25 -18.34 9.76
CA GLU A 132 -8.50 -18.90 9.27
C GLU A 132 -9.67 -18.16 9.93
N VAL A 133 -10.50 -17.53 9.12
CA VAL A 133 -11.73 -16.87 9.56
C VAL A 133 -12.87 -17.70 9.03
N TRP A 134 -13.63 -18.28 9.95
CA TRP A 134 -14.76 -19.17 9.61
C TRP A 134 -15.90 -18.42 8.91
N SER A 135 -16.08 -17.14 9.20
CA SER A 135 -17.07 -16.29 8.53
C SER A 135 -16.73 -14.81 8.73
N TYR A 136 -16.27 -14.14 7.69
CA TYR A 136 -16.05 -12.69 7.70
C TYR A 136 -17.35 -11.93 7.96
N THR A 137 -18.46 -12.41 7.42
CA THR A 137 -19.79 -11.81 7.57
C THR A 137 -20.25 -11.84 9.01
N ASP A 138 -20.12 -12.99 9.71
CA ASP A 138 -20.56 -13.14 11.11
C ASP A 138 -19.73 -12.26 12.05
N ASP A 139 -18.41 -12.27 11.91
CA ASP A 139 -17.52 -11.49 12.76
C ASP A 139 -17.71 -9.98 12.56
N LEU A 140 -17.85 -9.53 11.31
CA LEU A 140 -18.13 -8.12 11.00
C LEU A 140 -19.50 -7.70 11.53
N ALA A 141 -20.54 -8.53 11.36
CA ALA A 141 -21.87 -8.29 11.89
C ALA A 141 -21.85 -8.13 13.40
N LYS A 142 -21.14 -9.00 14.12
CA LYS A 142 -20.97 -8.93 15.57
C LYS A 142 -20.31 -7.63 16.01
N ILE A 143 -19.22 -7.22 15.36
CA ILE A 143 -18.53 -5.96 15.66
C ILE A 143 -19.46 -4.77 15.45
N ILE A 144 -20.21 -4.76 14.35
CA ILE A 144 -21.19 -3.70 14.04
C ILE A 144 -22.28 -3.66 15.11
N ASP A 145 -22.89 -4.81 15.42
CA ASP A 145 -23.98 -4.92 16.37
C ASP A 145 -23.57 -4.44 17.77
N GLU A 146 -22.45 -4.94 18.29
CA GLU A 146 -21.91 -4.55 19.59
C GLU A 146 -21.53 -3.07 19.68
N THR A 147 -21.02 -2.47 18.60
CA THR A 147 -20.62 -1.07 18.57
C THR A 147 -21.82 -0.13 18.50
N ILE A 148 -22.79 -0.45 17.64
CA ILE A 148 -24.01 0.34 17.50
C ILE A 148 -24.86 0.26 18.78
N ALA A 149 -24.94 -0.91 19.42
CA ALA A 149 -25.61 -1.07 20.71
C ALA A 149 -25.05 -0.17 21.81
N LYS A 150 -23.74 0.16 21.76
CA LYS A 150 -23.10 1.11 22.69
C LYS A 150 -23.33 2.58 22.28
N GLY A 151 -23.98 2.86 21.18
CA GLY A 151 -24.13 4.22 20.62
C GLY A 151 -22.86 4.75 19.91
N GLY A 152 -21.96 3.86 19.51
CA GLY A 152 -20.69 4.18 18.86
C GLY A 152 -20.71 4.05 17.34
N ASN A 153 -19.69 4.59 16.69
CA ASN A 153 -19.43 4.42 15.27
C ASN A 153 -18.43 3.30 15.01
N VAL A 154 -18.68 2.53 13.95
CA VAL A 154 -17.66 1.64 13.38
C VAL A 154 -16.92 2.40 12.28
N VAL A 155 -15.63 2.64 12.47
CA VAL A 155 -14.78 3.34 11.50
C VAL A 155 -13.85 2.33 10.86
N ILE A 156 -13.94 2.20 9.53
CA ILE A 156 -13.18 1.20 8.75
C ILE A 156 -12.24 1.92 7.79
N PRO A 157 -10.94 2.05 8.13
CA PRO A 157 -9.92 2.47 7.17
C PRO A 157 -9.85 1.45 6.04
N SER A 158 -10.06 1.89 4.81
CA SER A 158 -10.13 1.00 3.65
C SER A 158 -9.45 1.58 2.43
N PHE A 159 -8.84 0.72 1.62
CA PHE A 159 -8.43 1.11 0.28
C PHE A 159 -9.67 1.34 -0.57
N ALA A 160 -9.62 2.38 -1.39
CA ALA A 160 -10.75 2.80 -2.21
C ALA A 160 -11.14 1.79 -3.29
N VAL A 161 -10.16 1.00 -3.76
CA VAL A 161 -10.32 -0.03 -4.79
C VAL A 161 -10.13 -1.41 -4.16
N GLY A 162 -10.98 -2.35 -4.51
CA GLY A 162 -10.99 -3.73 -4.03
C GLY A 162 -11.64 -3.85 -2.64
N ARG A 163 -10.91 -3.49 -1.59
CA ARG A 163 -11.33 -3.68 -0.20
C ARG A 163 -12.65 -2.99 0.17
N THR A 164 -12.88 -1.79 -0.33
CA THR A 164 -14.18 -1.11 -0.09
C THR A 164 -15.33 -1.88 -0.73
N GLN A 165 -15.15 -2.43 -1.93
CA GLN A 165 -16.18 -3.20 -2.62
C GLN A 165 -16.47 -4.53 -1.91
N GLU A 166 -15.44 -5.21 -1.41
CA GLU A 166 -15.61 -6.43 -0.60
C GLU A 166 -16.38 -6.16 0.70
N LEU A 167 -16.06 -5.06 1.39
CA LEU A 167 -16.82 -4.64 2.58
C LEU A 167 -18.28 -4.37 2.25
N LEU A 168 -18.59 -3.73 1.13
CA LEU A 168 -19.96 -3.52 0.69
C LEU A 168 -20.68 -4.84 0.40
N TYR A 169 -19.99 -5.79 -0.21
CA TYR A 169 -20.50 -7.13 -0.48
C TYR A 169 -20.90 -7.84 0.83
N PHE A 170 -20.02 -7.85 1.83
CA PHE A 170 -20.33 -8.43 3.15
C PHE A 170 -21.43 -7.67 3.90
N ILE A 171 -21.42 -6.33 3.88
CA ILE A 171 -22.42 -5.54 4.59
C ILE A 171 -23.81 -5.71 3.95
N ARG A 172 -23.89 -5.86 2.61
CA ARG A 172 -25.14 -6.23 1.95
C ARG A 172 -25.69 -7.55 2.51
N GLU A 173 -24.85 -8.56 2.56
CA GLU A 173 -25.23 -9.87 3.11
C GLU A 173 -25.66 -9.78 4.57
N ILE A 174 -24.97 -9.02 5.41
CA ILE A 174 -25.31 -8.75 6.81
C ILE A 174 -26.71 -8.13 6.91
N LYS A 175 -27.02 -7.17 6.05
CA LYS A 175 -28.32 -6.51 6.03
C LYS A 175 -29.43 -7.41 5.50
N ASP A 176 -29.19 -8.12 4.41
CA ASP A 176 -30.16 -9.05 3.80
C ASP A 176 -30.55 -10.17 4.78
N LYS A 177 -29.59 -10.66 5.57
CA LYS A 177 -29.82 -11.67 6.61
C LYS A 177 -30.29 -11.08 7.95
N GLY A 178 -30.36 -9.77 8.09
CA GLY A 178 -30.76 -9.09 9.34
C GLY A 178 -29.89 -9.49 10.53
N MET A 179 -28.57 -9.54 10.37
CA MET A 179 -27.63 -10.06 11.39
C MET A 179 -27.37 -9.06 12.51
N VAL A 180 -27.47 -7.76 12.27
CA VAL A 180 -27.37 -6.69 13.26
C VAL A 180 -28.75 -6.48 13.89
N LYS A 181 -28.83 -6.68 15.20
CA LYS A 181 -30.12 -6.65 15.94
C LYS A 181 -30.36 -5.34 16.66
N SER A 182 -29.29 -4.65 17.06
CA SER A 182 -29.36 -3.37 17.78
C SER A 182 -29.98 -2.25 16.94
N ASP A 183 -29.68 -2.23 15.64
CA ASP A 183 -30.28 -1.35 14.64
C ASP A 183 -30.20 -2.02 13.26
N PRO A 184 -31.23 -2.75 12.80
CA PRO A 184 -31.22 -3.39 11.49
C PRO A 184 -31.04 -2.41 10.31
N ASP A 185 -31.47 -1.17 10.52
CA ASP A 185 -31.39 -0.09 9.51
C ASP A 185 -30.17 0.80 9.62
N PHE A 186 -29.16 0.39 10.37
CA PHE A 186 -27.94 1.18 10.59
C PHE A 186 -27.40 1.81 9.30
N PRO A 187 -27.02 3.11 9.31
CA PRO A 187 -26.50 3.76 8.13
C PRO A 187 -25.04 3.39 7.85
N VAL A 188 -24.71 3.22 6.58
CA VAL A 188 -23.36 2.95 6.10
C VAL A 188 -22.92 4.06 5.16
N TYR A 189 -21.78 4.64 5.42
CA TYR A 189 -21.23 5.72 4.62
C TYR A 189 -19.92 5.31 3.96
N ILE A 190 -19.81 5.52 2.64
CA ILE A 190 -18.55 5.55 1.92
C ILE A 190 -18.10 6.99 1.85
N ASP A 191 -17.10 7.36 2.64
CA ASP A 191 -16.53 8.70 2.65
C ASP A 191 -15.18 8.74 1.92
N SER A 192 -15.24 8.50 0.61
CA SER A 192 -14.13 8.55 -0.32
C SER A 192 -14.62 8.76 -1.75
N PRO A 193 -14.33 9.91 -2.39
CA PRO A 193 -14.68 10.14 -3.80
C PRO A 193 -14.09 9.10 -4.75
N LEU A 194 -12.85 8.64 -4.49
CA LEU A 194 -12.23 7.58 -5.28
C LEU A 194 -12.98 6.25 -5.12
N ALA A 195 -13.35 5.88 -3.89
CA ALA A 195 -14.10 4.64 -3.65
C ALA A 195 -15.47 4.65 -4.37
N LYS A 196 -16.15 5.79 -4.40
CA LYS A 196 -17.38 5.95 -5.17
C LYS A 196 -17.16 5.70 -6.66
N LYS A 197 -16.14 6.33 -7.26
CA LYS A 197 -15.78 6.13 -8.68
C LYS A 197 -15.41 4.67 -8.96
N ALA A 198 -14.60 4.06 -8.09
CA ALA A 198 -14.22 2.65 -8.21
C ALA A 198 -15.46 1.75 -8.14
N THR A 199 -16.36 1.94 -7.18
CA THR A 199 -17.59 1.15 -7.05
C THR A 199 -18.45 1.24 -8.32
N THR A 200 -18.50 2.42 -8.96
CA THR A 200 -19.18 2.56 -10.27
C THR A 200 -18.57 1.66 -11.34
N ILE A 201 -17.22 1.54 -11.38
CA ILE A 201 -16.55 0.64 -12.33
C ILE A 201 -16.89 -0.82 -12.02
N PHE A 202 -16.93 -1.20 -10.73
CA PHE A 202 -17.31 -2.54 -10.30
C PHE A 202 -18.78 -2.89 -10.55
N THR A 203 -19.63 -1.92 -10.89
CA THR A 203 -21.03 -2.16 -11.35
C THR A 203 -21.16 -2.29 -12.86
N GLY A 204 -20.07 -2.18 -13.60
CA GLY A 204 -20.03 -2.38 -15.06
C GLY A 204 -20.06 -3.84 -15.49
N ASP A 205 -19.82 -4.11 -16.77
CA ASP A 205 -19.73 -5.48 -17.30
C ASP A 205 -18.37 -6.11 -16.94
N LEU A 206 -18.33 -6.87 -15.88
CA LEU A 206 -17.16 -7.55 -15.34
C LEU A 206 -17.21 -9.07 -15.45
N ARG A 207 -18.08 -9.63 -16.31
CA ARG A 207 -18.30 -11.08 -16.42
C ARG A 207 -17.00 -11.89 -16.65
N GLY A 208 -15.99 -11.30 -17.27
CA GLY A 208 -14.67 -11.91 -17.48
C GLY A 208 -13.76 -11.92 -16.25
N TYR A 209 -14.11 -11.23 -15.14
CA TYR A 209 -13.27 -11.00 -13.98
C TYR A 209 -13.88 -11.49 -12.67
N LEU A 210 -15.21 -11.70 -12.65
CA LEU A 210 -15.95 -12.10 -11.45
C LEU A 210 -15.76 -13.58 -11.14
N ASP A 211 -15.77 -13.90 -9.84
CA ASP A 211 -15.90 -15.26 -9.35
C ASP A 211 -17.31 -15.84 -9.66
N GLU A 212 -17.51 -17.12 -9.40
CA GLU A 212 -18.76 -17.81 -9.73
C GLU A 212 -19.97 -17.28 -8.93
N ALA A 213 -19.75 -16.97 -7.62
CA ALA A 213 -20.81 -16.46 -6.75
C ALA A 213 -21.24 -15.03 -7.11
N ALA A 214 -20.30 -14.16 -7.45
CA ALA A 214 -20.62 -12.81 -7.92
C ALA A 214 -21.30 -12.83 -9.29
N LEU A 215 -20.90 -13.74 -10.19
CA LEU A 215 -21.57 -13.93 -11.47
C LEU A 215 -23.01 -14.36 -11.33
N GLU A 216 -23.32 -15.30 -10.43
CA GLU A 216 -24.68 -15.73 -10.14
C GLU A 216 -25.53 -14.56 -9.62
N LEU A 217 -25.02 -13.77 -8.67
CA LEU A 217 -25.72 -12.58 -8.17
C LEU A 217 -26.07 -11.58 -9.29
N VAL A 218 -25.12 -11.31 -10.18
CA VAL A 218 -25.35 -10.39 -11.32
C VAL A 218 -26.37 -10.95 -12.29
N GLN A 219 -26.35 -12.25 -12.56
CA GLN A 219 -27.32 -12.92 -13.45
C GLN A 219 -28.74 -12.90 -12.87
N ASP A 220 -28.87 -13.02 -11.55
CA ASP A 220 -30.15 -12.91 -10.86
C ASP A 220 -30.68 -11.46 -10.73
N GLY A 221 -29.95 -10.49 -11.29
CA GLY A 221 -30.32 -9.08 -11.23
C GLY A 221 -30.07 -8.42 -9.86
N THR A 222 -29.31 -9.06 -8.98
CA THR A 222 -28.97 -8.53 -7.67
C THR A 222 -27.83 -7.54 -7.77
N HIS A 223 -28.00 -6.36 -7.17
CA HIS A 223 -26.94 -5.36 -7.08
C HIS A 223 -25.96 -5.71 -5.96
N MET A 224 -24.73 -6.14 -6.31
CA MET A 224 -23.71 -6.60 -5.35
C MET A 224 -23.38 -5.59 -4.25
N PHE A 225 -23.51 -4.29 -4.54
CA PHE A 225 -23.05 -3.20 -3.65
C PHE A 225 -24.17 -2.25 -3.21
N ASN A 226 -25.43 -2.58 -3.45
CA ASN A 226 -26.55 -1.72 -3.09
C ASN A 226 -27.42 -2.36 -2.01
N PHE A 227 -27.70 -1.60 -0.96
CA PHE A 227 -28.56 -2.00 0.16
C PHE A 227 -29.15 -0.77 0.85
N THR A 228 -30.16 -0.98 1.70
CA THR A 228 -30.84 0.09 2.43
C THR A 228 -29.86 0.89 3.31
N ASN A 229 -29.98 2.23 3.25
CA ASN A 229 -29.17 3.18 4.02
C ASN A 229 -27.66 3.18 3.68
N LEU A 230 -27.26 2.69 2.49
CA LEU A 230 -25.95 3.00 1.93
C LEU A 230 -25.95 4.45 1.40
N ARG A 231 -24.97 5.23 1.82
CA ARG A 231 -24.76 6.62 1.40
C ARG A 231 -23.30 6.86 0.99
N MET A 232 -23.12 7.65 -0.05
CA MET A 232 -21.78 8.03 -0.55
C MET A 232 -21.64 9.54 -0.46
N THR A 233 -20.59 10.01 0.23
CA THR A 233 -20.31 11.43 0.34
C THR A 233 -19.39 11.90 -0.77
N GLU A 234 -19.63 13.09 -1.27
CA GLU A 234 -18.82 13.71 -2.33
C GLU A 234 -18.02 14.89 -1.81
N THR A 235 -18.65 15.79 -1.05
CA THR A 235 -18.05 17.04 -0.61
C THR A 235 -17.36 16.91 0.75
N SER A 236 -16.47 17.87 1.03
CA SER A 236 -15.83 17.98 2.33
C SER A 236 -16.81 18.38 3.44
N GLU A 237 -17.85 19.12 3.09
CA GLU A 237 -18.92 19.53 3.99
C GLU A 237 -19.75 18.33 4.46
N GLU A 238 -20.15 17.46 3.54
CA GLU A 238 -20.82 16.20 3.87
C GLU A 238 -19.97 15.33 4.79
N SER A 239 -18.68 15.18 4.50
CA SER A 239 -17.72 14.43 5.33
C SER A 239 -17.62 15.02 6.75
N LYS A 240 -17.61 16.35 6.90
CA LYS A 240 -17.59 17.00 8.22
C LYS A 240 -18.89 16.74 8.99
N MET A 241 -20.04 16.77 8.32
CA MET A 241 -21.33 16.50 8.96
C MET A 241 -21.43 15.11 9.55
N LEU A 242 -20.77 14.08 8.94
CA LEU A 242 -20.71 12.74 9.51
C LEU A 242 -20.10 12.71 10.92
N ASN A 243 -19.10 13.56 11.17
CA ASN A 243 -18.43 13.63 12.47
C ASN A 243 -19.23 14.41 13.51
N MET A 244 -20.22 15.20 13.10
CA MET A 244 -21.10 15.99 13.97
C MET A 244 -22.42 15.27 14.26
N ASP A 245 -22.83 14.36 13.40
CA ASP A 245 -24.06 13.58 13.57
C ASP A 245 -23.86 12.48 14.62
N PRO A 246 -24.62 12.51 15.74
CA PRO A 246 -24.48 11.56 16.84
C PRO A 246 -25.05 10.17 16.52
N THR A 247 -25.80 9.99 15.44
CA THR A 247 -26.39 8.71 15.06
C THR A 247 -25.30 7.66 14.86
N PRO A 248 -25.36 6.49 15.52
CA PRO A 248 -24.43 5.39 15.29
C PRO A 248 -24.41 4.94 13.83
N LYS A 249 -23.24 4.74 13.27
CA LYS A 249 -23.08 4.43 11.85
C LYS A 249 -21.79 3.67 11.55
N VAL A 250 -21.75 3.05 10.38
CA VAL A 250 -20.51 2.51 9.79
C VAL A 250 -19.94 3.55 8.82
N ILE A 251 -18.65 3.88 8.96
CA ILE A 251 -17.93 4.82 8.10
C ILE A 251 -16.76 4.08 7.45
N ILE A 252 -16.80 3.91 6.15
CA ILE A 252 -15.72 3.33 5.33
C ILE A 252 -15.03 4.48 4.62
N SER A 253 -13.73 4.68 4.88
CA SER A 253 -13.02 5.85 4.36
C SER A 253 -11.55 5.54 4.01
N ALA A 254 -11.05 6.11 2.94
CA ALA A 254 -9.65 6.01 2.53
C ALA A 254 -8.77 7.06 3.26
N SER A 255 -7.50 6.76 3.51
CA SER A 255 -6.70 5.63 3.07
C SER A 255 -6.75 4.45 4.04
N GLY A 256 -6.50 3.23 3.54
CA GLY A 256 -6.49 2.01 4.35
C GLY A 256 -5.41 1.96 5.44
N MET A 257 -4.29 2.69 5.28
CA MET A 257 -3.20 2.77 6.25
C MET A 257 -3.26 4.05 7.13
N CYS A 258 -4.29 4.88 6.98
CA CYS A 258 -4.54 6.10 7.75
C CYS A 258 -3.52 7.24 7.57
N ASP A 259 -2.66 7.20 6.57
CA ASP A 259 -1.62 8.21 6.37
C ASP A 259 -2.13 9.47 5.68
N ALA A 260 -3.17 9.34 4.89
CA ALA A 260 -3.81 10.44 4.15
C ALA A 260 -5.33 10.29 4.12
N GLY A 261 -6.01 11.25 3.52
CA GLY A 261 -7.44 11.18 3.24
C GLY A 261 -8.35 11.53 4.42
N ARG A 262 -9.65 11.37 4.16
CA ARG A 262 -10.73 11.74 5.10
C ARG A 262 -10.75 10.87 6.35
N ILE A 263 -10.27 9.65 6.27
CA ILE A 263 -10.15 8.73 7.41
C ILE A 263 -9.47 9.37 8.63
N ARG A 264 -8.47 10.22 8.43
CA ARG A 264 -7.77 10.89 9.51
C ARG A 264 -8.67 11.84 10.31
N HIS A 265 -9.66 12.46 9.66
CA HIS A 265 -10.65 13.28 10.33
C HIS A 265 -11.62 12.40 11.15
N HIS A 266 -12.07 11.28 10.58
CA HIS A 266 -12.92 10.33 11.31
C HIS A 266 -12.19 9.75 12.51
N LEU A 267 -10.92 9.38 12.39
CA LEU A 267 -10.10 8.92 13.51
C LEU A 267 -9.97 9.99 14.61
N LYS A 268 -9.75 11.27 14.24
CA LYS A 268 -9.69 12.37 15.19
C LYS A 268 -10.98 12.47 16.04
N HIS A 269 -12.14 12.25 15.46
CA HIS A 269 -13.44 12.39 16.13
C HIS A 269 -13.91 11.12 16.85
N ASN A 270 -13.36 9.94 16.52
CA ASN A 270 -13.84 8.67 17.06
C ASN A 270 -12.83 7.94 17.97
N LEU A 271 -11.51 8.16 17.84
CA LEU A 271 -10.51 7.42 18.63
C LEU A 271 -10.62 7.64 20.15
N TRP A 272 -11.02 8.82 20.59
CA TRP A 272 -11.14 9.14 22.01
C TRP A 272 -12.44 8.66 22.66
N ARG A 273 -13.39 8.14 21.85
CA ARG A 273 -14.71 7.69 22.25
C ARG A 273 -14.69 6.17 22.51
N PRO A 274 -14.88 5.72 23.79
CA PRO A 274 -14.79 4.30 24.14
C PRO A 274 -15.92 3.43 23.55
N GLU A 275 -17.06 4.03 23.17
CA GLU A 275 -18.15 3.36 22.49
C GLU A 275 -17.86 3.04 21.02
N CYS A 276 -16.88 3.71 20.40
CA CYS A 276 -16.52 3.52 18.99
C CYS A 276 -15.54 2.36 18.77
N THR A 277 -15.58 1.80 17.57
CA THR A 277 -14.64 0.75 17.14
C THR A 277 -13.97 1.14 15.82
N VAL A 278 -12.64 1.00 15.76
CA VAL A 278 -11.87 1.11 14.51
C VAL A 278 -11.50 -0.29 14.05
N VAL A 279 -11.88 -0.65 12.83
CA VAL A 279 -11.67 -2.00 12.27
C VAL A 279 -10.69 -1.94 11.12
N PHE A 280 -9.50 -2.46 11.32
CA PHE A 280 -8.51 -2.62 10.26
C PHE A 280 -8.77 -3.90 9.48
N VAL A 281 -8.91 -3.78 8.17
CA VAL A 281 -9.31 -4.87 7.25
C VAL A 281 -8.23 -5.20 6.21
N GLY A 282 -6.99 -4.75 6.44
CA GLY A 282 -5.89 -4.97 5.51
C GLY A 282 -4.54 -4.75 6.18
N TYR A 283 -3.48 -5.05 5.41
CA TYR A 283 -2.11 -4.87 5.85
C TYR A 283 -1.81 -3.44 6.30
N GLN A 284 -1.05 -3.30 7.38
CA GLN A 284 -0.61 -2.01 7.92
C GLN A 284 0.92 -1.96 7.89
N GLY A 285 1.48 -1.19 6.97
CA GLY A 285 2.92 -1.05 6.75
C GLY A 285 3.64 -0.38 7.92
N GLU A 286 4.91 -0.71 8.10
CA GLU A 286 5.77 -0.02 9.07
C GLU A 286 5.74 1.49 8.81
N GLY A 287 5.58 2.26 9.87
CA GLY A 287 5.62 3.70 9.78
C GLY A 287 4.28 4.38 9.61
N THR A 288 3.23 3.64 9.32
CA THR A 288 1.89 4.19 9.12
C THR A 288 1.16 4.44 10.45
N LEU A 289 0.17 5.34 10.41
CA LEU A 289 -0.69 5.58 11.58
C LEU A 289 -1.50 4.31 11.92
N GLY A 290 -1.97 3.57 10.92
CA GLY A 290 -2.72 2.34 11.14
C GLY A 290 -1.89 1.29 11.89
N ARG A 291 -0.62 1.10 11.51
CA ARG A 291 0.31 0.22 12.23
C ARG A 291 0.52 0.67 13.68
N THR A 292 0.70 1.96 13.89
CA THR A 292 0.87 2.54 15.23
C THR A 292 -0.34 2.28 16.12
N LEU A 293 -1.56 2.37 15.59
CA LEU A 293 -2.80 2.06 16.33
C LEU A 293 -2.91 0.57 16.67
N LEU A 294 -2.54 -0.32 15.75
CA LEU A 294 -2.51 -1.78 15.98
C LEU A 294 -1.47 -2.18 17.04
N GLU A 295 -0.38 -1.43 17.20
CA GLU A 295 0.63 -1.63 18.24
C GLU A 295 0.14 -1.22 19.64
N GLY A 296 -1.08 -0.69 19.78
CA GLY A 296 -1.74 -0.44 21.06
C GLY A 296 -1.30 0.82 21.78
N VAL A 297 -0.91 1.87 21.05
CA VAL A 297 -0.54 3.17 21.63
C VAL A 297 -1.71 3.81 22.37
N LYS A 298 -1.41 4.59 23.41
CA LYS A 298 -2.42 5.28 24.25
C LYS A 298 -2.89 6.60 23.65
N SER A 299 -2.09 7.22 22.80
CA SER A 299 -2.43 8.46 22.11
C SER A 299 -1.72 8.55 20.77
N VAL A 300 -2.28 9.32 19.84
CA VAL A 300 -1.70 9.63 18.52
C VAL A 300 -1.83 11.12 18.22
N LYS A 301 -0.92 11.65 17.40
CA LYS A 301 -0.97 13.04 16.98
C LYS A 301 -1.66 13.18 15.62
N LEU A 302 -2.83 13.81 15.59
CA LEU A 302 -3.59 14.10 14.38
C LEU A 302 -3.78 15.61 14.21
N PHE A 303 -3.43 16.15 13.05
CA PHE A 303 -3.53 17.58 12.72
C PHE A 303 -2.92 18.53 13.75
N GLY A 304 -1.90 18.07 14.46
CA GLY A 304 -1.21 18.85 15.51
C GLY A 304 -1.76 18.67 16.92
N GLU A 305 -2.91 18.00 17.07
CA GLU A 305 -3.54 17.69 18.36
C GLU A 305 -3.18 16.27 18.82
N GLU A 306 -3.02 16.08 20.12
CA GLU A 306 -2.86 14.76 20.73
C GLU A 306 -4.25 14.18 21.03
N ILE A 307 -4.55 13.02 20.47
CA ILE A 307 -5.83 12.32 20.57
C ILE A 307 -5.61 11.03 21.35
N ALA A 308 -6.32 10.86 22.46
CA ALA A 308 -6.32 9.62 23.24
C ALA A 308 -6.93 8.48 22.41
N VAL A 309 -6.47 7.25 22.62
CA VAL A 309 -7.02 6.04 21.98
C VAL A 309 -7.79 5.27 23.05
N HIS A 310 -9.11 5.49 23.10
CA HIS A 310 -10.05 4.79 23.95
C HIS A 310 -10.98 3.87 23.15
N ALA A 311 -11.16 4.15 21.87
CA ALA A 311 -11.93 3.30 20.96
C ALA A 311 -11.35 1.89 20.91
N GLN A 312 -12.20 0.89 20.71
CA GLN A 312 -11.75 -0.46 20.45
C GLN A 312 -11.01 -0.51 19.10
N ILE A 313 -9.83 -1.08 19.09
CA ILE A 313 -9.04 -1.33 17.87
C ILE A 313 -9.13 -2.81 17.53
N VAL A 314 -9.69 -3.13 16.37
CA VAL A 314 -9.84 -4.50 15.89
C VAL A 314 -8.97 -4.69 14.65
N ASN A 315 -8.18 -5.74 14.63
CA ASN A 315 -7.46 -6.18 13.45
C ASN A 315 -8.21 -7.38 12.86
N PHE A 316 -8.88 -7.16 11.75
CA PHE A 316 -9.66 -8.17 11.06
C PHE A 316 -8.74 -8.91 10.09
N GLN A 317 -7.93 -9.82 10.65
CA GLN A 317 -6.94 -10.59 9.88
C GLN A 317 -7.65 -11.54 8.91
N GLY A 318 -7.02 -11.80 7.77
CA GLY A 318 -7.55 -12.72 6.75
C GLY A 318 -8.27 -12.04 5.59
N LEU A 319 -8.76 -10.80 5.77
CA LEU A 319 -9.25 -9.99 4.64
C LEU A 319 -8.12 -9.33 3.83
N SER A 320 -6.88 -9.78 3.89
CA SER A 320 -5.84 -9.25 3.01
C SER A 320 -6.05 -9.75 1.58
N SER A 321 -5.96 -8.84 0.62
CA SER A 321 -5.98 -9.24 -0.80
C SER A 321 -4.68 -9.91 -1.26
N HIS A 322 -3.58 -9.80 -0.51
CA HIS A 322 -2.35 -10.54 -0.84
C HIS A 322 -2.43 -11.99 -0.39
N ALA A 323 -1.84 -12.87 -1.16
CA ALA A 323 -1.61 -14.26 -0.81
C ALA A 323 -0.83 -14.38 0.50
N ASP A 324 -1.18 -15.36 1.31
CA ASP A 324 -0.39 -15.75 2.48
C ASP A 324 0.84 -16.59 2.09
N ARG A 325 1.69 -16.94 3.09
CA ARG A 325 2.90 -17.71 2.82
C ARG A 325 2.64 -19.03 2.09
N ASN A 326 1.61 -19.76 2.46
CA ASN A 326 1.31 -21.05 1.84
C ASN A 326 0.89 -20.89 0.38
N HIS A 327 0.05 -19.91 0.08
CA HIS A 327 -0.37 -19.61 -1.28
C HIS A 327 0.79 -19.07 -2.13
N LEU A 328 1.65 -18.19 -1.58
CA LEU A 328 2.88 -17.75 -2.25
C LEU A 328 3.80 -18.93 -2.59
N LEU A 329 3.95 -19.91 -1.67
CA LEU A 329 4.73 -21.11 -1.91
C LEU A 329 4.09 -22.01 -2.95
N SER A 330 2.77 -22.17 -2.93
CA SER A 330 2.04 -22.94 -3.95
C SER A 330 2.19 -22.29 -5.33
N TRP A 331 2.15 -20.95 -5.40
CA TRP A 331 2.31 -20.22 -6.65
C TRP A 331 3.69 -20.45 -7.27
N ILE A 332 4.78 -20.33 -6.50
CA ILE A 332 6.14 -20.56 -7.05
C ILE A 332 6.38 -22.04 -7.36
N GLN A 333 5.79 -22.97 -6.61
CA GLN A 333 5.91 -24.39 -6.87
C GLN A 333 5.18 -24.85 -8.14
N ALA A 334 4.21 -24.09 -8.64
CA ALA A 334 3.55 -24.37 -9.91
C ALA A 334 4.48 -24.14 -11.12
N ILE A 335 5.52 -23.29 -10.99
CA ILE A 335 6.44 -22.96 -12.07
C ILE A 335 7.53 -24.04 -12.18
N GLN A 336 7.34 -25.04 -13.05
CA GLN A 336 8.21 -26.22 -13.15
C GLN A 336 8.71 -26.52 -14.57
N ALA A 337 8.11 -25.94 -15.60
CA ALA A 337 8.42 -26.29 -16.99
C ALA A 337 8.57 -25.04 -17.90
N PRO A 338 9.75 -24.39 -17.95
CA PRO A 338 10.97 -24.69 -17.25
C PRO A 338 10.92 -24.29 -15.77
N LYS A 339 11.68 -25.02 -14.93
CA LYS A 339 11.89 -24.60 -13.53
C LYS A 339 12.81 -23.38 -13.50
N PRO A 340 12.51 -22.36 -12.68
CA PRO A 340 13.32 -21.15 -12.62
C PRO A 340 14.79 -21.41 -12.27
N GLN A 341 15.69 -20.80 -13.03
CA GLN A 341 17.12 -20.76 -12.72
C GLN A 341 17.34 -19.92 -11.46
N HIS A 342 16.59 -18.81 -11.32
CA HIS A 342 16.65 -17.94 -10.17
C HIS A 342 15.30 -17.28 -9.84
N VAL A 343 15.04 -17.09 -8.54
CA VAL A 343 13.86 -16.40 -7.99
C VAL A 343 14.34 -15.17 -7.21
N PHE A 344 13.90 -13.99 -7.65
CA PHE A 344 14.13 -12.71 -6.97
C PHE A 344 12.93 -12.40 -6.10
N VAL A 345 13.16 -12.31 -4.79
CA VAL A 345 12.10 -12.06 -3.81
C VAL A 345 12.08 -10.57 -3.47
N VAL A 346 11.01 -9.91 -3.83
CA VAL A 346 10.82 -8.45 -3.72
C VAL A 346 9.50 -8.13 -2.99
N HIS A 347 9.16 -6.86 -2.91
CA HIS A 347 7.86 -6.35 -2.41
C HIS A 347 7.42 -7.01 -1.09
N GLY A 348 8.10 -6.66 -0.02
CA GLY A 348 7.81 -7.09 1.34
C GLY A 348 8.60 -6.29 2.36
N ASP A 349 8.30 -6.48 3.63
CA ASP A 349 9.06 -5.87 4.70
C ASP A 349 10.53 -6.31 4.63
N ARG A 350 11.43 -5.44 5.09
CA ARG A 350 12.88 -5.62 4.98
C ARG A 350 13.40 -6.95 5.52
N GLU A 351 12.75 -7.47 6.56
CA GLU A 351 13.11 -8.75 7.19
C GLU A 351 12.38 -9.94 6.55
N VAL A 352 11.21 -9.67 5.93
CA VAL A 352 10.35 -10.72 5.35
C VAL A 352 10.90 -11.23 4.03
N ALA A 353 11.34 -10.36 3.13
CA ALA A 353 11.84 -10.79 1.82
C ALA A 353 13.07 -11.73 1.92
N PRO A 354 14.11 -11.44 2.73
CA PRO A 354 15.20 -12.38 2.93
C PRO A 354 14.80 -13.68 3.64
N PHE A 355 13.85 -13.60 4.56
CA PHE A 355 13.31 -14.78 5.22
C PHE A 355 12.58 -15.69 4.22
N PHE A 356 11.73 -15.11 3.39
CA PHE A 356 10.96 -15.84 2.39
C PHE A 356 11.86 -16.43 1.29
N ALA A 357 12.90 -15.71 0.86
CA ALA A 357 13.92 -16.25 -0.05
C ALA A 357 14.57 -17.53 0.49
N LYS A 358 14.92 -17.56 1.79
CA LYS A 358 15.43 -18.77 2.45
C LYS A 358 14.39 -19.90 2.48
N THR A 359 13.12 -19.59 2.68
CA THR A 359 12.04 -20.57 2.64
C THR A 359 11.92 -21.21 1.26
N ILE A 360 12.00 -20.40 0.20
CA ILE A 360 12.00 -20.85 -1.20
C ILE A 360 13.24 -21.70 -1.51
N GLN A 361 14.42 -21.34 -0.99
CA GLN A 361 15.63 -22.15 -1.09
C GLN A 361 15.43 -23.54 -0.48
N GLY A 362 14.71 -23.64 0.66
CA GLY A 362 14.34 -24.91 1.29
C GLY A 362 13.48 -25.84 0.43
N LEU A 363 12.82 -25.30 -0.59
CA LEU A 363 12.05 -26.05 -1.61
C LEU A 363 12.90 -26.46 -2.84
N GLY A 364 14.21 -26.18 -2.80
CA GLY A 364 15.14 -26.54 -3.88
C GLY A 364 15.14 -25.56 -5.06
N PHE A 365 14.74 -24.30 -4.86
CA PHE A 365 14.95 -23.23 -5.81
C PHE A 365 16.22 -22.44 -5.46
N THR A 366 16.86 -21.82 -6.45
CA THR A 366 17.83 -20.76 -6.20
C THR A 366 17.07 -19.45 -6.02
N ALA A 367 17.23 -18.77 -4.88
CA ALA A 367 16.47 -17.55 -4.58
C ALA A 367 17.28 -16.58 -3.72
N HIS A 368 17.07 -15.27 -3.90
CA HIS A 368 17.54 -14.25 -2.96
C HIS A 368 16.64 -13.01 -3.00
N ALA A 369 16.75 -12.17 -1.97
CA ALA A 369 16.15 -10.85 -1.94
C ALA A 369 17.20 -9.83 -2.43
N PRO A 370 17.01 -9.24 -3.63
CA PRO A 370 17.99 -8.31 -4.20
C PRO A 370 18.10 -7.05 -3.35
N GLN A 371 19.33 -6.48 -3.33
CA GLN A 371 19.59 -5.22 -2.67
C GLN A 371 19.25 -4.03 -3.58
N TYR A 372 19.13 -2.84 -2.99
CA TYR A 372 18.87 -1.64 -3.77
C TYR A 372 19.98 -1.38 -4.78
N THR A 373 19.63 -1.13 -6.04
CA THR A 373 20.56 -0.97 -7.19
C THR A 373 21.34 -2.22 -7.58
N GLU A 374 20.98 -3.41 -7.11
CA GLU A 374 21.57 -4.65 -7.57
C GLU A 374 21.29 -4.88 -9.06
N VAL A 375 22.33 -5.28 -9.80
CA VAL A 375 22.25 -5.63 -11.21
C VAL A 375 22.56 -7.11 -11.41
N TYR A 376 21.65 -7.82 -12.05
CA TYR A 376 21.78 -9.25 -12.34
C TYR A 376 21.82 -9.50 -13.85
N ASP A 377 22.84 -10.22 -14.32
CA ASP A 377 22.95 -10.64 -15.73
C ASP A 377 22.21 -11.97 -15.91
N LEU A 378 21.09 -11.94 -16.64
CA LEU A 378 20.25 -13.11 -16.89
C LEU A 378 20.86 -14.14 -17.86
N ILE A 379 21.86 -13.75 -18.66
CA ILE A 379 22.56 -14.65 -19.55
C ILE A 379 23.69 -15.37 -18.81
N ALA A 380 24.47 -14.59 -18.04
CA ALA A 380 25.59 -15.11 -17.27
C ALA A 380 25.12 -15.75 -15.92
N ASP A 381 23.85 -15.61 -15.57
CA ASP A 381 23.20 -16.09 -14.33
C ASP A 381 23.97 -15.68 -13.07
N LYS A 382 24.29 -14.39 -12.96
CA LYS A 382 25.06 -13.85 -11.83
C LYS A 382 24.81 -12.38 -11.54
N VAL A 383 25.01 -12.00 -10.29
CA VAL A 383 25.10 -10.59 -9.87
C VAL A 383 26.34 -9.94 -10.49
N THR A 384 26.16 -8.84 -11.20
CA THR A 384 27.25 -8.02 -11.76
C THR A 384 27.55 -6.80 -10.90
N GLU A 385 26.52 -6.23 -10.23
CA GLU A 385 26.65 -5.17 -9.25
C GLU A 385 25.88 -5.56 -7.98
N PRO A 386 26.53 -5.65 -6.81
CA PRO A 386 25.90 -6.23 -5.62
C PRO A 386 24.85 -5.33 -4.96
N GLY A 387 24.68 -4.10 -5.43
CA GLY A 387 23.78 -3.14 -4.78
C GLY A 387 24.23 -2.75 -3.36
N TYR A 388 23.33 -2.14 -2.61
CA TYR A 388 23.57 -1.79 -1.20
C TYR A 388 22.26 -1.79 -0.41
N LEU A 389 22.38 -1.95 0.91
CA LEU A 389 21.26 -1.86 1.82
C LEU A 389 21.09 -0.39 2.27
N PRO A 390 20.04 0.33 1.88
CA PRO A 390 19.83 1.70 2.32
C PRO A 390 19.81 1.80 3.85
N GLU A 391 20.50 2.79 4.41
CA GLU A 391 20.44 3.06 5.84
C GLU A 391 18.99 3.40 6.25
N ARG A 392 18.51 2.78 7.32
CA ARG A 392 17.23 3.14 7.93
C ARG A 392 17.36 4.56 8.48
N LYS A 393 16.61 5.53 7.94
CA LYS A 393 16.43 6.80 8.64
C LYS A 393 15.80 6.46 10.00
N ALA A 394 16.59 6.62 11.07
CA ALA A 394 16.11 6.36 12.42
C ALA A 394 14.79 7.13 12.63
N ARG A 395 13.71 6.41 12.91
CA ARG A 395 12.49 7.04 13.41
C ARG A 395 12.83 7.71 14.71
N THR A 396 12.76 9.02 14.76
CA THR A 396 12.69 9.76 16.01
C THR A 396 11.35 9.45 16.68
N THR A 397 11.31 8.31 17.38
CA THR A 397 10.28 8.06 18.37
C THR A 397 10.42 9.15 19.40
N GLY A 398 9.49 10.13 19.42
CA GLY A 398 9.18 11.01 20.56
C GLY A 398 10.29 11.69 21.35
N GLY A 399 11.53 11.76 20.84
CA GLY A 399 12.64 12.45 21.46
C GLY A 399 13.13 13.53 20.52
N MET A 400 12.97 14.78 20.93
CA MET A 400 13.50 16.01 20.35
C MET A 400 13.73 15.94 18.84
N ARG A 401 12.88 16.60 18.06
CA ARG A 401 13.24 17.04 16.72
C ARG A 401 14.68 17.54 16.82
N ALA A 402 15.62 16.94 16.07
CA ALA A 402 16.89 17.56 15.83
C ALA A 402 16.54 19.00 15.46
N SER A 403 16.93 19.97 16.25
CA SER A 403 16.50 21.35 16.03
C SER A 403 16.96 21.70 14.61
N ALA A 404 16.25 22.58 13.92
CA ALA A 404 16.67 23.09 12.62
C ALA A 404 18.12 23.60 12.68
N ALA A 405 18.61 23.96 13.85
CA ALA A 405 19.99 24.27 14.17
C ALA A 405 20.94 23.07 14.06
N TYR A 406 20.53 21.87 14.51
CA TYR A 406 21.34 20.66 14.38
C TYR A 406 21.45 20.20 12.93
N GLU A 407 20.33 20.19 12.18
CA GLU A 407 20.36 19.86 10.74
C GLU A 407 21.22 20.84 9.94
N ARG A 408 21.15 22.14 10.30
CA ARG A 408 22.00 23.16 9.73
C ARG A 408 23.48 22.93 10.08
N LEU A 409 23.78 22.51 11.28
CA LEU A 409 25.14 22.17 11.72
C LEU A 409 25.69 20.98 10.94
N VAL A 410 24.89 19.91 10.75
CA VAL A 410 25.26 18.74 9.92
C VAL A 410 25.48 19.12 8.47
N ALA A 411 24.64 19.97 7.91
CA ALA A 411 24.80 20.46 6.53
C ALA A 411 26.11 21.25 6.36
N VAL A 412 26.44 22.13 7.31
CA VAL A 412 27.71 22.87 7.33
C VAL A 412 28.91 21.92 7.50
N GLY A 413 28.80 20.88 8.35
CA GLY A 413 29.81 19.85 8.51
C GLY A 413 30.08 19.09 7.19
N ASN A 414 29.05 18.72 6.46
CA ASN A 414 29.20 18.07 5.15
C ASN A 414 29.86 19.00 4.11
N MET A 415 29.50 20.28 4.06
CA MET A 415 30.16 21.26 3.21
C MET A 415 31.63 21.42 3.56
N LEU A 416 31.99 21.38 4.84
CA LEU A 416 33.37 21.43 5.32
C LEU A 416 34.15 20.19 4.87
N MET A 417 33.60 19.00 5.02
CA MET A 417 34.23 17.74 4.54
C MET A 417 34.49 17.77 3.03
N GLU A 418 33.55 18.27 2.24
CA GLU A 418 33.74 18.45 0.80
C GLU A 418 34.86 19.50 0.48
N SER A 419 34.95 20.55 1.28
CA SER A 419 36.03 21.53 1.14
C SER A 419 37.41 20.94 1.49
N ILE A 420 37.49 20.11 2.53
CA ILE A 420 38.69 19.37 2.91
C ILE A 420 39.13 18.43 1.78
N LYS A 421 38.20 17.63 1.20
CA LYS A 421 38.47 16.74 0.07
C LYS A 421 39.03 17.50 -1.15
N ARG A 422 38.44 18.65 -1.49
CA ARG A 422 38.89 19.51 -2.59
C ARG A 422 40.24 20.22 -2.33
N SER A 423 40.66 20.30 -1.08
CA SER A 423 41.92 20.88 -0.70
C SER A 423 43.14 19.93 -0.91
N ARG A 424 42.88 18.68 -1.32
CA ARG A 424 43.92 17.69 -1.63
C ARG A 424 44.82 18.21 -2.77
N GLY A 425 46.14 18.41 -2.47
CA GLY A 425 47.11 18.97 -3.41
C GLY A 425 47.44 20.45 -3.22
N ARG A 426 46.86 21.13 -2.22
CA ARG A 426 47.30 22.46 -1.80
C ARG A 426 48.60 22.39 -1.02
N ASP A 427 49.28 23.52 -0.89
CA ASP A 427 50.55 23.60 -0.13
C ASP A 427 50.36 23.28 1.36
N ASN A 428 51.35 22.64 1.96
CA ASN A 428 51.33 22.17 3.34
C ASN A 428 51.09 23.29 4.38
N LYS A 429 51.55 24.51 4.11
CA LYS A 429 51.40 25.65 5.01
C LYS A 429 49.93 26.10 5.08
N SER A 430 49.27 26.17 3.94
CA SER A 430 47.83 26.47 3.86
C SER A 430 46.97 25.38 4.53
N LEU A 431 47.32 24.11 4.32
CA LEU A 431 46.62 22.99 4.95
C LEU A 431 46.77 22.97 6.48
N ALA A 432 47.99 23.21 6.99
CA ALA A 432 48.26 23.30 8.41
C ALA A 432 47.48 24.44 9.06
N ARG A 433 47.47 25.63 8.43
CA ARG A 433 46.70 26.78 8.94
C ARG A 433 45.21 26.51 8.99
N PHE A 434 44.66 25.83 8.01
CA PHE A 434 43.23 25.46 7.97
C PHE A 434 42.90 24.43 9.06
N ALA A 435 43.76 23.44 9.27
CA ALA A 435 43.62 22.46 10.35
C ALA A 435 43.63 23.09 11.73
N ASP A 436 44.53 24.07 11.97
CA ASP A 436 44.61 24.79 13.24
C ASP A 436 43.36 25.64 13.49
N GLN A 437 42.80 26.28 12.46
CA GLN A 437 41.53 27.02 12.57
C GLN A 437 40.36 26.13 12.93
N LEU A 438 40.28 24.93 12.34
CA LEU A 438 39.23 23.96 12.66
C LEU A 438 39.36 23.44 14.09
N ARG A 439 40.58 23.15 14.56
CA ARG A 439 40.87 22.73 15.92
C ARG A 439 40.44 23.80 16.92
N GLN A 440 40.80 25.06 16.72
CA GLN A 440 40.40 26.18 17.57
C GLN A 440 38.88 26.36 17.62
N LEU A 441 38.18 26.12 16.48
CA LEU A 441 36.73 26.17 16.45
C LEU A 441 36.08 25.04 17.29
N LEU A 442 36.64 23.83 17.21
CA LEU A 442 36.14 22.68 18.01
C LEU A 442 36.39 22.90 19.51
N GLU A 443 37.60 23.30 19.91
CA GLU A 443 37.94 23.61 21.30
C GLU A 443 37.03 24.69 21.91
N LYS A 444 36.71 25.73 21.12
CA LYS A 444 35.77 26.79 21.54
C LYS A 444 34.33 26.33 21.66
N TRP A 445 33.94 25.28 20.95
CA TRP A 445 32.60 24.73 20.97
C TRP A 445 32.39 23.75 22.14
N GLU A 446 33.43 23.03 22.54
CA GLU A 446 33.42 22.04 23.62
C GLU A 446 33.69 22.67 25.00
N SER A 447 34.15 23.93 25.07
CA SER A 447 34.33 24.71 26.30
C SER A 447 33.04 25.39 26.71
#